data_ccd7efe7f242cd54d827c4991a4bc6fa
#
_entry.id   ccd7efe7f242cd54d827c4991a4bc6fa
#
_cell.length_a   1.000
_cell.length_b   1.000
_cell.length_c   1.000
_cell.angle_alpha   90.00
_cell.angle_beta   90.00
_cell.angle_gamma   90.00
#
_symmetry.space_group_name_H-M   'P 1'
#
loop_
_entity.id
_entity.type
_entity.pdbx_description
1 polymer ?
#
loop_
_entity_poly.entity_id
_entity_poly.type
_entity_poly.pdbx_seq_one_letter_code
_entity_poly.pdbx_strand_id
1 'polypeptide(L)'
;MILDLAMHDYDLRGVAQFARRAESLGYGCLWTSETQHDPFLPLAVAAPATSKIKLGTAIAVAFPRSPMITAYTAWDIQKASAGRLILGLGSQVRAHNERRFSVKFESPGPKLREVVLALRAIWECWQKGTPLRFKGQFYSFDLMTPFFNPGPIDHPNIPIFVAGVNQYMCRMAGEVCDGLHVHPFNTAKYLREFVHPAVEEGLRASGRTRQHFTYATSVFVVVGENERERAANAEAVRQQIAFYASTRTYAPVLATHGWEAIGPELHKKSLQGDWQAMGQLITDEMLDEIAVAGTYENIGRKLRERYAGLLDRVSLYQPYEVAITDAQQADLVKQVNGG
;
A
#
# COMPACT_ATOMS: atom_id res chain seq x y z
N MET A 1 -13.36 7.63 6.51
CA MET A 1 -12.59 6.54 5.89
C MET A 1 -13.04 6.40 4.45
N ILE A 2 -12.15 6.07 3.52
CA ILE A 2 -12.43 6.00 2.07
C ILE A 2 -12.18 4.57 1.61
N LEU A 3 -13.11 4.01 0.82
CA LEU A 3 -12.92 2.70 0.19
C LEU A 3 -12.21 2.87 -1.15
N ASP A 4 -11.13 2.15 -1.30
CA ASP A 4 -10.30 2.09 -2.50
C ASP A 4 -10.42 0.73 -3.17
N LEU A 5 -10.02 0.64 -4.42
CA LEU A 5 -9.99 -0.59 -5.19
C LEU A 5 -8.55 -0.97 -5.55
N ALA A 6 -8.14 -2.19 -5.21
CA ALA A 6 -6.88 -2.75 -5.68
C ALA A 6 -7.10 -3.50 -7.00
N MET A 7 -6.26 -3.22 -7.98
CA MET A 7 -6.22 -3.93 -9.25
C MET A 7 -5.15 -5.02 -9.15
N HIS A 8 -5.53 -6.29 -9.28
CA HIS A 8 -4.61 -7.41 -9.12
C HIS A 8 -4.22 -8.06 -10.44
N ASP A 9 -5.16 -8.17 -11.37
CA ASP A 9 -4.93 -8.74 -12.70
C ASP A 9 -5.47 -7.75 -13.75
N TYR A 10 -4.62 -7.40 -14.72
CA TYR A 10 -4.97 -6.43 -15.73
C TYR A 10 -4.27 -6.68 -17.06
N ASP A 11 -5.08 -6.83 -18.10
CA ASP A 11 -4.66 -6.57 -19.46
C ASP A 11 -4.75 -5.05 -19.70
N LEU A 12 -3.66 -4.44 -20.16
CA LEU A 12 -3.60 -2.99 -20.41
C LEU A 12 -4.74 -2.49 -21.30
N ARG A 13 -5.26 -3.35 -22.20
CA ARG A 13 -6.42 -3.03 -23.06
C ARG A 13 -7.71 -2.81 -22.27
N GLY A 14 -7.87 -3.49 -21.14
CA GLY A 14 -9.05 -3.40 -20.26
C GLY A 14 -8.99 -2.28 -19.22
N VAL A 15 -7.80 -1.76 -18.92
CA VAL A 15 -7.56 -0.83 -17.80
C VAL A 15 -8.43 0.42 -17.87
N ALA A 16 -8.56 1.04 -19.04
CA ALA A 16 -9.37 2.26 -19.20
C ALA A 16 -10.85 2.03 -18.84
N GLN A 17 -11.42 0.89 -19.23
CA GLN A 17 -12.79 0.54 -18.90
C GLN A 17 -12.94 0.22 -17.41
N PHE A 18 -12.01 -0.55 -16.85
CA PHE A 18 -11.99 -0.88 -15.43
C PHE A 18 -11.89 0.38 -14.56
N ALA A 19 -11.00 1.31 -14.90
CA ALA A 19 -10.82 2.55 -14.16
C ALA A 19 -12.08 3.44 -14.19
N ARG A 20 -12.73 3.58 -15.36
CA ARG A 20 -14.01 4.30 -15.48
C ARG A 20 -15.10 3.65 -14.64
N ARG A 21 -15.18 2.32 -14.64
CA ARG A 21 -16.14 1.60 -13.81
C ARG A 21 -15.87 1.84 -12.32
N ALA A 22 -14.61 1.74 -11.86
CA ALA A 22 -14.24 2.02 -10.48
C ALA A 22 -14.60 3.46 -10.07
N GLU A 23 -14.37 4.44 -10.95
CA GLU A 23 -14.76 5.83 -10.72
C GLU A 23 -16.28 5.98 -10.63
N SER A 24 -17.05 5.34 -11.51
CA SER A 24 -18.52 5.42 -11.52
C SER A 24 -19.16 4.77 -10.28
N LEU A 25 -18.52 3.78 -9.70
CA LEU A 25 -18.94 3.12 -8.46
C LEU A 25 -18.58 3.92 -7.21
N GLY A 26 -17.76 4.97 -7.34
CA GLY A 26 -17.41 5.90 -6.27
C GLY A 26 -16.20 5.50 -5.43
N TYR A 27 -15.36 4.58 -5.89
CA TYR A 27 -14.08 4.27 -5.24
C TYR A 27 -13.18 5.51 -5.18
N GLY A 28 -12.43 5.66 -4.09
CA GLY A 28 -11.59 6.84 -3.86
C GLY A 28 -10.26 6.79 -4.59
N CYS A 29 -9.66 5.60 -4.72
CA CYS A 29 -8.39 5.37 -5.42
C CYS A 29 -8.37 4.02 -6.10
N LEU A 30 -7.68 3.96 -7.24
CA LEU A 30 -7.30 2.73 -7.90
C LEU A 30 -5.82 2.45 -7.61
N TRP A 31 -5.55 1.37 -6.88
CA TRP A 31 -4.20 0.95 -6.52
C TRP A 31 -3.70 -0.16 -7.44
N THR A 32 -2.46 -0.02 -7.90
CA THR A 32 -1.72 -1.07 -8.62
C THR A 32 -0.53 -1.55 -7.81
N SER A 33 -0.13 -2.81 -7.97
CA SER A 33 1.00 -3.40 -7.26
C SER A 33 2.04 -3.96 -8.21
N GLU A 34 3.32 -3.94 -7.79
CA GLU A 34 4.41 -4.53 -8.56
C GLU A 34 4.62 -5.99 -8.16
N THR A 35 3.84 -6.87 -8.77
CA THR A 35 3.95 -8.32 -8.60
C THR A 35 4.42 -9.01 -9.87
N GLN A 36 3.55 -9.24 -10.82
CA GLN A 36 3.82 -9.87 -12.12
C GLN A 36 4.06 -8.84 -13.23
N HIS A 37 3.59 -7.60 -13.04
CA HIS A 37 3.60 -6.53 -14.04
C HIS A 37 4.16 -5.23 -13.46
N ASP A 38 4.50 -4.29 -14.36
CA ASP A 38 4.89 -2.93 -13.98
C ASP A 38 3.68 -2.17 -13.40
N PRO A 39 3.82 -1.51 -12.24
CA PRO A 39 2.69 -0.87 -11.56
C PRO A 39 2.29 0.48 -12.19
N PHE A 40 3.14 1.09 -13.01
CA PHE A 40 2.90 2.42 -13.58
C PHE A 40 2.13 2.39 -14.91
N LEU A 41 2.33 1.36 -15.72
CA LEU A 41 1.70 1.26 -17.03
C LEU A 41 0.16 1.32 -16.96
N PRO A 42 -0.53 0.58 -16.06
CA PRO A 42 -1.97 0.71 -15.92
C PRO A 42 -2.39 2.11 -15.47
N LEU A 43 -1.62 2.77 -14.61
CA LEU A 43 -1.93 4.13 -14.16
C LEU A 43 -1.82 5.14 -15.31
N ALA A 44 -0.85 4.97 -16.21
CA ALA A 44 -0.72 5.81 -17.41
C ALA A 44 -1.93 5.65 -18.35
N VAL A 45 -2.51 4.45 -18.43
CA VAL A 45 -3.73 4.20 -19.23
C VAL A 45 -4.98 4.75 -18.51
N ALA A 46 -5.07 4.61 -17.18
CA ALA A 46 -6.20 5.07 -16.38
C ALA A 46 -6.26 6.59 -16.26
N ALA A 47 -5.11 7.29 -16.25
CA ALA A 47 -5.01 8.72 -16.03
C ALA A 47 -5.89 9.55 -16.99
N PRO A 48 -5.77 9.41 -18.33
CA PRO A 48 -6.63 10.13 -19.27
C PRO A 48 -8.06 9.56 -19.36
N ALA A 49 -8.30 8.35 -18.86
CA ALA A 49 -9.60 7.69 -18.94
C ALA A 49 -10.56 8.06 -17.80
N THR A 50 -10.08 8.72 -16.75
CA THR A 50 -10.81 9.09 -15.53
C THR A 50 -10.63 10.57 -15.21
N SER A 51 -11.44 11.10 -14.28
CA SER A 51 -11.42 12.53 -13.94
C SER A 51 -11.42 12.82 -12.43
N LYS A 52 -11.82 11.88 -11.59
CA LYS A 52 -12.02 12.08 -10.14
C LYS A 52 -11.23 11.08 -9.27
N ILE A 53 -11.27 9.80 -9.64
CA ILE A 53 -10.62 8.74 -8.85
C ILE A 53 -9.11 9.00 -8.76
N LYS A 54 -8.55 8.87 -7.56
CA LYS A 54 -7.10 8.88 -7.38
C LYS A 54 -6.48 7.63 -7.99
N LEU A 55 -5.25 7.75 -8.42
CA LEU A 55 -4.47 6.68 -9.04
C LEU A 55 -3.19 6.50 -8.24
N GLY A 56 -2.85 5.27 -7.87
CA GLY A 56 -1.66 5.11 -7.05
C GLY A 56 -1.03 3.73 -7.13
N THR A 57 0.22 3.65 -6.72
CA THR A 57 0.92 2.38 -6.55
C THR A 57 0.88 1.91 -5.09
N ALA A 58 0.58 0.63 -4.86
CA ALA A 58 0.58 0.01 -3.53
C ALA A 58 1.23 -1.40 -3.60
N ILE A 59 2.51 -1.46 -3.83
CA ILE A 59 3.54 -0.44 -4.00
C ILE A 59 4.35 -0.68 -5.27
N ALA A 60 5.05 0.35 -5.77
CA ALA A 60 6.16 0.19 -6.71
C ALA A 60 7.45 -0.11 -5.93
N VAL A 61 8.25 -1.06 -6.42
CA VAL A 61 9.53 -1.43 -5.81
C VAL A 61 10.57 -0.34 -6.11
N ALA A 62 11.09 0.31 -5.06
CA ALA A 62 11.92 1.52 -5.23
C ALA A 62 13.33 1.23 -5.78
N PHE A 63 14.00 0.17 -5.30
CA PHE A 63 15.44 0.00 -5.53
C PHE A 63 15.87 -0.44 -6.93
N PRO A 64 15.06 -1.18 -7.70
CA PRO A 64 15.40 -1.49 -9.10
C PRO A 64 15.38 -0.28 -10.03
N ARG A 65 14.75 0.82 -9.60
CA ARG A 65 14.62 2.05 -10.39
C ARG A 65 15.49 3.16 -9.81
N SER A 66 16.17 3.92 -10.66
CA SER A 66 16.76 5.18 -10.23
C SER A 66 15.66 6.14 -9.75
N PRO A 67 15.85 6.90 -8.66
CA PRO A 67 14.92 7.98 -8.29
C PRO A 67 14.61 8.93 -9.46
N MET A 68 15.55 9.18 -10.36
CA MET A 68 15.32 10.01 -11.55
C MET A 68 14.29 9.40 -12.49
N ILE A 69 14.36 8.09 -12.77
CA ILE A 69 13.38 7.40 -13.62
C ILE A 69 12.00 7.38 -12.96
N THR A 70 11.95 7.10 -11.65
CA THR A 70 10.69 7.17 -10.88
C THR A 70 10.10 8.59 -10.90
N ALA A 71 10.97 9.61 -10.80
CA ALA A 71 10.55 11.01 -10.85
C ALA A 71 9.89 11.36 -12.18
N TYR A 72 10.48 10.99 -13.33
CA TYR A 72 9.87 11.20 -14.66
C TYR A 72 8.52 10.50 -14.77
N THR A 73 8.47 9.21 -14.46
CA THR A 73 7.23 8.42 -14.53
C THR A 73 6.12 9.04 -13.70
N ALA A 74 6.41 9.40 -12.44
CA ALA A 74 5.43 10.01 -11.56
C ALA A 74 4.99 11.41 -12.03
N TRP A 75 5.91 12.22 -12.57
CA TRP A 75 5.62 13.56 -13.07
C TRP A 75 4.67 13.53 -14.28
N ASP A 76 4.94 12.63 -15.23
CA ASP A 76 4.10 12.46 -16.40
C ASP A 76 2.71 11.94 -16.06
N ILE A 77 2.59 10.93 -15.16
CA ILE A 77 1.29 10.43 -14.71
C ILE A 77 0.55 11.51 -13.89
N GLN A 78 1.24 12.28 -13.06
CA GLN A 78 0.65 13.38 -12.30
C GLN A 78 0.05 14.44 -13.24
N LYS A 79 0.80 14.84 -14.27
CA LYS A 79 0.32 15.75 -15.31
C LYS A 79 -0.87 15.18 -16.06
N ALA A 80 -0.77 13.95 -16.56
CA ALA A 80 -1.83 13.27 -17.31
C ALA A 80 -3.10 13.05 -16.50
N SER A 81 -2.97 12.87 -15.19
CA SER A 81 -4.11 12.69 -14.27
C SER A 81 -4.64 13.99 -13.66
N ALA A 82 -4.10 15.16 -14.04
CA ALA A 82 -4.45 16.44 -13.42
C ALA A 82 -4.39 16.41 -11.89
N GLY A 83 -3.27 15.93 -11.33
CA GLY A 83 -3.02 16.00 -9.89
C GLY A 83 -3.61 14.84 -9.05
N ARG A 84 -3.92 13.70 -9.67
CA ARG A 84 -4.58 12.58 -8.96
C ARG A 84 -3.65 11.43 -8.57
N LEU A 85 -2.35 11.49 -8.90
CA LEU A 85 -1.39 10.44 -8.53
C LEU A 85 -1.09 10.44 -7.04
N ILE A 86 -0.95 9.24 -6.46
CA ILE A 86 -0.33 8.96 -5.17
C ILE A 86 0.80 7.95 -5.43
N LEU A 87 2.04 8.33 -5.16
CA LEU A 87 3.19 7.47 -5.39
C LEU A 87 3.47 6.60 -4.15
N GLY A 88 3.07 5.35 -4.19
CA GLY A 88 3.37 4.37 -3.14
C GLY A 88 4.64 3.58 -3.46
N LEU A 89 5.62 3.61 -2.56
CA LEU A 89 6.92 2.98 -2.71
C LEU A 89 7.19 1.95 -1.61
N GLY A 90 7.97 0.93 -1.94
CA GLY A 90 8.43 -0.04 -0.96
C GLY A 90 9.83 -0.56 -1.25
N SER A 91 10.51 -1.03 -0.20
CA SER A 91 11.86 -1.61 -0.32
C SER A 91 11.86 -3.02 -0.89
N GLN A 92 10.74 -3.71 -0.89
CA GLN A 92 10.66 -5.15 -1.12
C GLN A 92 11.58 -5.93 -0.16
N VAL A 93 11.65 -7.25 -0.27
CA VAL A 93 12.55 -8.10 0.53
C VAL A 93 13.86 -8.40 -0.22
N ARG A 94 14.91 -8.80 0.52
CA ARG A 94 16.25 -9.09 -0.01
C ARG A 94 16.21 -10.04 -1.20
N ALA A 95 15.51 -11.17 -1.07
CA ALA A 95 15.49 -12.20 -2.11
C ALA A 95 14.97 -11.68 -3.46
N HIS A 96 13.93 -10.84 -3.45
CA HIS A 96 13.41 -10.25 -4.68
C HIS A 96 14.37 -9.20 -5.26
N ASN A 97 14.97 -8.34 -4.42
CA ASN A 97 15.93 -7.35 -4.90
C ASN A 97 17.14 -8.02 -5.55
N GLU A 98 17.78 -8.97 -4.86
CA GLU A 98 19.03 -9.56 -5.32
C GLU A 98 18.84 -10.60 -6.42
N ARG A 99 17.79 -11.45 -6.31
CA ARG A 99 17.64 -12.61 -7.20
C ARG A 99 16.64 -12.40 -8.35
N ARG A 100 15.67 -11.50 -8.19
CA ARG A 100 14.68 -11.18 -9.22
C ARG A 100 15.03 -9.89 -9.97
N PHE A 101 15.47 -8.84 -9.26
CA PHE A 101 15.78 -7.55 -9.85
C PHE A 101 17.29 -7.31 -10.05
N SER A 102 18.15 -8.20 -9.56
CA SER A 102 19.62 -8.09 -9.68
C SER A 102 20.19 -6.79 -9.12
N VAL A 103 19.62 -6.30 -8.01
CA VAL A 103 20.09 -5.09 -7.32
C VAL A 103 20.50 -5.40 -5.89
N LYS A 104 21.55 -4.74 -5.41
CA LYS A 104 22.04 -4.92 -4.05
C LYS A 104 21.02 -4.45 -3.01
N PHE A 105 20.74 -5.30 -2.04
CA PHE A 105 19.88 -4.98 -0.91
C PHE A 105 20.69 -4.60 0.32
N GLU A 106 20.80 -3.33 0.58
CA GLU A 106 21.54 -2.77 1.70
C GLU A 106 20.76 -1.62 2.35
N SER A 107 20.83 -1.54 3.67
CA SER A 107 20.26 -0.43 4.46
C SER A 107 18.88 0.02 3.97
N PRO A 108 17.86 -0.88 3.87
CA PRO A 108 16.64 -0.59 3.12
C PRO A 108 15.86 0.62 3.65
N GLY A 109 15.85 0.83 4.96
CA GLY A 109 15.17 2.00 5.54
C GLY A 109 15.85 3.33 5.16
N PRO A 110 17.13 3.55 5.50
CA PRO A 110 17.88 4.73 5.10
C PRO A 110 17.88 4.97 3.60
N LYS A 111 18.03 3.91 2.79
CA LYS A 111 18.02 4.02 1.33
C LYS A 111 16.66 4.45 0.79
N LEU A 112 15.55 3.92 1.33
CA LEU A 112 14.21 4.34 0.91
C LEU A 112 13.92 5.79 1.34
N ARG A 113 14.35 6.20 2.54
CA ARG A 113 14.29 7.61 2.96
C ARG A 113 14.99 8.52 1.95
N GLU A 114 16.16 8.12 1.50
CA GLU A 114 16.94 8.89 0.53
C GLU A 114 16.27 8.95 -0.84
N VAL A 115 15.62 7.86 -1.30
CA VAL A 115 14.78 7.86 -2.51
C VAL A 115 13.70 8.94 -2.41
N VAL A 116 12.96 9.00 -1.29
CA VAL A 116 11.90 10.00 -1.09
C VAL A 116 12.45 11.42 -1.16
N LEU A 117 13.56 11.69 -0.47
CA LEU A 117 14.19 13.02 -0.47
C LEU A 117 14.72 13.40 -1.85
N ALA A 118 15.31 12.45 -2.57
CA ALA A 118 15.80 12.66 -3.94
C ALA A 118 14.66 13.01 -4.90
N LEU A 119 13.53 12.29 -4.83
CA LEU A 119 12.32 12.59 -5.61
C LEU A 119 11.85 14.03 -5.38
N ARG A 120 11.74 14.46 -4.13
CA ARG A 120 11.32 15.83 -3.80
C ARG A 120 12.31 16.88 -4.35
N ALA A 121 13.62 16.64 -4.25
CA ALA A 121 14.65 17.54 -4.78
C ALA A 121 14.59 17.62 -6.31
N ILE A 122 14.36 16.51 -7.01
CA ILE A 122 14.22 16.45 -8.45
C ILE A 122 12.96 17.23 -8.90
N TRP A 123 11.80 16.99 -8.29
CA TRP A 123 10.57 17.71 -8.62
C TRP A 123 10.64 19.20 -8.29
N GLU A 124 11.31 19.59 -7.20
CA GLU A 124 11.55 20.99 -6.87
C GLU A 124 12.41 21.69 -7.94
N CYS A 125 13.48 21.00 -8.41
CA CYS A 125 14.30 21.50 -9.51
C CYS A 125 13.47 21.73 -10.78
N TRP A 126 12.63 20.78 -11.17
CA TRP A 126 11.78 20.89 -12.36
C TRP A 126 10.71 21.97 -12.22
N GLN A 127 10.08 22.08 -11.06
CA GLN A 127 9.00 23.04 -10.82
C GLN A 127 9.50 24.47 -10.74
N LYS A 128 10.68 24.69 -10.10
CA LYS A 128 11.21 26.04 -9.84
C LYS A 128 12.31 26.46 -10.81
N GLY A 129 12.81 25.57 -11.66
CA GLY A 129 13.94 25.85 -12.53
C GLY A 129 15.27 26.06 -11.77
N THR A 130 15.35 25.60 -10.54
CA THR A 130 16.57 25.71 -9.71
C THR A 130 17.59 24.63 -10.06
N PRO A 131 18.90 24.84 -9.85
CA PRO A 131 19.90 23.79 -10.06
C PRO A 131 19.61 22.57 -9.22
N LEU A 132 19.68 21.38 -9.83
CA LEU A 132 19.56 20.11 -9.09
C LEU A 132 20.80 19.93 -8.21
N ARG A 133 20.58 19.79 -6.91
CA ARG A 133 21.63 19.57 -5.92
C ARG A 133 21.10 18.61 -4.85
N PHE A 134 21.39 17.34 -5.05
CA PHE A 134 21.08 16.31 -4.07
C PHE A 134 22.31 15.43 -3.86
N LYS A 135 22.80 15.33 -2.64
CA LYS A 135 23.92 14.47 -2.26
C LYS A 135 23.56 13.67 -1.01
N GLY A 136 23.36 12.38 -1.19
CA GLY A 136 23.10 11.44 -0.12
C GLY A 136 24.19 10.38 0.02
N GLN A 137 23.91 9.35 0.78
CA GLN A 137 24.79 8.19 0.96
C GLN A 137 24.69 7.22 -0.21
N PHE A 138 23.49 7.05 -0.78
CA PHE A 138 23.17 6.06 -1.81
C PHE A 138 22.99 6.67 -3.19
N TYR A 139 22.58 7.94 -3.25
CA TYR A 139 22.27 8.64 -4.49
C TYR A 139 22.88 10.05 -4.50
N SER A 140 23.30 10.49 -5.68
CA SER A 140 23.75 11.86 -5.92
C SER A 140 23.23 12.34 -7.27
N PHE A 141 22.59 13.53 -7.27
CA PHE A 141 22.04 14.16 -8.47
C PHE A 141 22.45 15.63 -8.49
N ASP A 142 23.29 16.00 -9.46
CA ASP A 142 23.84 17.36 -9.61
C ASP A 142 23.83 17.85 -11.07
N LEU A 143 23.21 17.08 -11.97
CA LEU A 143 23.10 17.41 -13.39
C LEU A 143 21.63 17.48 -13.83
N MET A 144 21.22 18.67 -14.29
CA MET A 144 19.93 18.89 -14.94
C MET A 144 20.09 20.03 -15.95
N THR A 145 20.26 19.67 -17.21
CA THR A 145 20.34 20.67 -18.29
C THR A 145 18.93 20.99 -18.80
N PRO A 146 18.70 22.15 -19.45
CA PRO A 146 17.40 22.52 -19.97
C PRO A 146 16.76 21.48 -20.90
N PHE A 147 17.58 20.75 -21.67
CA PHE A 147 17.09 19.72 -22.59
C PHE A 147 16.44 18.52 -21.87
N PHE A 148 16.88 18.18 -20.66
CA PHE A 148 16.38 17.06 -19.89
C PHE A 148 15.35 17.47 -18.81
N ASN A 149 15.11 18.76 -18.64
CA ASN A 149 14.15 19.27 -17.67
C ASN A 149 12.75 19.30 -18.29
N PRO A 150 11.76 18.50 -17.76
CA PRO A 150 10.41 18.49 -18.32
C PRO A 150 9.61 19.76 -18.05
N GLY A 151 10.13 20.67 -17.23
CA GLY A 151 9.46 21.89 -16.81
C GLY A 151 8.38 21.71 -15.74
N PRO A 152 7.72 22.81 -15.35
CA PRO A 152 6.71 22.83 -14.31
C PRO A 152 5.38 22.19 -14.77
N ILE A 153 4.58 21.75 -13.79
CA ILE A 153 3.22 21.26 -13.96
C ILE A 153 2.27 21.96 -12.97
N ASP A 154 0.96 21.92 -13.25
CA ASP A 154 -0.04 22.60 -12.42
C ASP A 154 -0.19 21.99 -11.02
N HIS A 155 0.11 20.69 -10.87
CA HIS A 155 -0.02 19.94 -9.60
C HIS A 155 1.30 19.28 -9.18
N PRO A 156 2.34 20.07 -8.78
CA PRO A 156 3.68 19.53 -8.53
C PRO A 156 3.81 18.70 -7.23
N ASN A 157 2.85 18.84 -6.32
CA ASN A 157 2.88 18.15 -5.03
C ASN A 157 2.31 16.73 -5.15
N ILE A 158 3.17 15.78 -5.54
CA ILE A 158 2.82 14.36 -5.62
C ILE A 158 2.93 13.77 -4.21
N PRO A 159 1.84 13.25 -3.61
CA PRO A 159 1.92 12.56 -2.32
C PRO A 159 2.75 11.28 -2.46
N ILE A 160 3.69 11.08 -1.52
CA ILE A 160 4.52 9.88 -1.44
C ILE A 160 4.09 9.07 -0.24
N PHE A 161 3.60 7.85 -0.47
CA PHE A 161 3.36 6.85 0.56
C PHE A 161 4.48 5.80 0.54
N VAL A 162 4.78 5.20 1.68
CA VAL A 162 5.73 4.08 1.74
C VAL A 162 5.11 2.89 2.45
N ALA A 163 5.50 1.68 2.05
CA ALA A 163 5.17 0.49 2.81
C ALA A 163 6.12 0.35 4.00
N GLY A 164 5.56 0.08 5.19
CA GLY A 164 6.36 -0.09 6.40
C GLY A 164 5.68 -0.99 7.41
N VAL A 165 6.49 -1.82 8.09
CA VAL A 165 6.03 -2.76 9.13
C VAL A 165 6.86 -2.70 10.41
N ASN A 166 8.03 -2.08 10.41
CA ASN A 166 8.86 -1.93 11.59
C ASN A 166 8.89 -0.47 12.07
N GLN A 167 9.35 -0.28 13.30
CA GLN A 167 9.36 1.02 13.95
C GLN A 167 10.13 2.08 13.15
N TYR A 168 11.31 1.72 12.58
CA TYR A 168 12.08 2.64 11.77
C TYR A 168 11.29 3.13 10.55
N MET A 169 10.65 2.19 9.82
CA MET A 169 9.91 2.53 8.60
C MET A 169 8.68 3.39 8.91
N CYS A 170 7.95 3.08 9.99
CA CYS A 170 6.81 3.89 10.43
C CYS A 170 7.24 5.31 10.83
N ARG A 171 8.32 5.44 11.62
CA ARG A 171 8.87 6.74 11.99
C ARG A 171 9.37 7.53 10.78
N MET A 172 10.12 6.90 9.89
CA MET A 172 10.61 7.52 8.65
C MET A 172 9.47 7.99 7.76
N ALA A 173 8.39 7.20 7.65
CA ALA A 173 7.19 7.62 6.92
C ALA A 173 6.61 8.93 7.51
N GLY A 174 6.47 9.02 8.83
CA GLY A 174 6.05 10.25 9.51
C GLY A 174 7.00 11.43 9.29
N GLU A 175 8.31 11.18 9.18
CA GLU A 175 9.32 12.22 9.02
C GLU A 175 9.33 12.82 7.59
N VAL A 176 9.25 12.01 6.53
CA VAL A 176 9.51 12.48 5.15
C VAL A 176 8.42 12.15 4.13
N CYS A 177 7.40 11.34 4.48
CA CYS A 177 6.35 10.92 3.56
C CYS A 177 5.01 11.55 3.89
N ASP A 178 4.02 11.42 2.98
CA ASP A 178 2.65 11.92 3.15
C ASP A 178 1.68 10.83 3.62
N GLY A 179 2.13 9.57 3.63
CA GLY A 179 1.34 8.45 4.12
C GLY A 179 2.12 7.15 4.27
N LEU A 180 1.45 6.19 4.87
CA LEU A 180 1.94 4.84 5.09
C LEU A 180 0.96 3.82 4.51
N HIS A 181 1.45 2.94 3.65
CA HIS A 181 0.80 1.68 3.34
C HIS A 181 1.14 0.67 4.44
N VAL A 182 0.22 0.50 5.38
CA VAL A 182 0.34 -0.56 6.38
C VAL A 182 0.13 -1.90 5.71
N HIS A 183 0.93 -2.90 6.08
CA HIS A 183 0.78 -4.24 5.52
C HIS A 183 -0.59 -4.84 5.86
N PRO A 184 -1.25 -5.62 4.97
CA PRO A 184 -2.54 -6.24 5.25
C PRO A 184 -2.56 -7.11 6.52
N PHE A 185 -1.45 -7.75 6.85
CA PHE A 185 -1.28 -8.46 8.10
C PHE A 185 -1.06 -7.45 9.24
N ASN A 186 -2.16 -6.93 9.75
CA ASN A 186 -2.22 -5.98 10.86
C ASN A 186 -3.52 -6.18 11.66
N THR A 187 -3.61 -5.52 12.81
CA THR A 187 -4.80 -5.47 13.66
C THR A 187 -5.07 -4.05 14.15
N ALA A 188 -6.28 -3.76 14.60
CA ALA A 188 -6.58 -2.46 15.19
C ALA A 188 -5.72 -2.15 16.43
N LYS A 189 -5.36 -3.18 17.22
CA LYS A 189 -4.46 -3.07 18.37
C LYS A 189 -3.03 -2.71 17.91
N TYR A 190 -2.50 -3.43 16.92
CA TYR A 190 -1.18 -3.14 16.34
C TYR A 190 -1.08 -1.73 15.77
N LEU A 191 -2.13 -1.25 15.09
CA LEU A 191 -2.18 0.13 14.61
C LEU A 191 -2.06 1.13 15.76
N ARG A 192 -2.84 0.96 16.84
CA ARG A 192 -2.85 1.88 17.99
C ARG A 192 -1.56 1.87 18.80
N GLU A 193 -1.03 0.69 19.08
CA GLU A 193 0.05 0.51 20.06
C GLU A 193 1.44 0.56 19.42
N PHE A 194 1.55 0.28 18.12
CA PHE A 194 2.84 0.20 17.44
C PHE A 194 2.98 1.21 16.30
N VAL A 195 2.05 1.19 15.33
CA VAL A 195 2.20 1.97 14.08
C VAL A 195 2.03 3.46 14.33
N HIS A 196 0.91 3.86 14.96
CA HIS A 196 0.61 5.27 15.19
C HIS A 196 1.66 5.97 16.05
N PRO A 197 2.10 5.42 17.20
CA PRO A 197 3.14 6.08 18.02
C PRO A 197 4.45 6.29 17.26
N ALA A 198 4.87 5.31 16.45
CA ALA A 198 6.08 5.43 15.66
C ALA A 198 5.98 6.51 14.56
N VAL A 199 4.85 6.56 13.85
CA VAL A 199 4.59 7.61 12.84
C VAL A 199 4.50 8.99 13.48
N GLU A 200 3.82 9.12 14.62
CA GLU A 200 3.70 10.39 15.35
C GLU A 200 5.06 10.90 15.84
N GLU A 201 5.97 10.01 16.23
CA GLU A 201 7.35 10.41 16.55
C GLU A 201 8.02 11.06 15.34
N GLY A 202 7.89 10.47 14.14
CA GLY A 202 8.42 11.01 12.89
C GLY A 202 7.77 12.34 12.50
N LEU A 203 6.46 12.47 12.63
CA LEU A 203 5.73 13.71 12.36
C LEU A 203 6.22 14.83 13.28
N ARG A 204 6.34 14.58 14.59
CA ARG A 204 6.87 15.55 15.55
C ARG A 204 8.31 15.97 15.22
N ALA A 205 9.16 15.02 14.86
CA ALA A 205 10.55 15.29 14.49
C ALA A 205 10.67 16.22 13.27
N SER A 206 9.69 16.21 12.37
CA SER A 206 9.63 17.07 11.17
C SER A 206 8.72 18.30 11.30
N GLY A 207 8.18 18.57 12.50
CA GLY A 207 7.27 19.69 12.74
C GLY A 207 5.89 19.53 12.09
N ARG A 208 5.52 18.29 11.74
CA ARG A 208 4.23 17.95 11.09
C ARG A 208 3.23 17.39 12.09
N THR A 209 1.97 17.38 11.70
CA THR A 209 0.87 16.84 12.50
C THR A 209 0.14 15.72 11.76
N ARG A 210 -0.71 14.98 12.47
CA ARG A 210 -1.55 13.90 11.95
C ARG A 210 -2.39 14.32 10.73
N GLN A 211 -2.80 15.57 10.64
CA GLN A 211 -3.60 16.10 9.52
C GLN A 211 -2.86 16.08 8.17
N HIS A 212 -1.53 16.00 8.18
CA HIS A 212 -0.70 15.95 6.99
C HIS A 212 -0.30 14.53 6.60
N PHE A 213 -0.97 13.51 7.16
CA PHE A 213 -0.55 12.12 6.98
C PHE A 213 -1.74 11.19 6.78
N THR A 214 -1.60 10.23 5.86
CA THR A 214 -2.64 9.27 5.49
C THR A 214 -2.20 7.84 5.83
N TYR A 215 -3.04 7.11 6.55
CA TYR A 215 -2.88 5.66 6.75
C TYR A 215 -3.75 4.92 5.75
N ALA A 216 -3.15 4.06 4.93
CA ALA A 216 -3.81 3.21 3.96
C ALA A 216 -3.45 1.74 4.17
N THR A 217 -4.38 0.83 3.99
CA THR A 217 -4.11 -0.62 4.00
C THR A 217 -5.18 -1.38 3.22
N SER A 218 -4.82 -2.60 2.79
CA SER A 218 -5.84 -3.59 2.43
C SER A 218 -6.20 -4.40 3.68
N VAL A 219 -7.49 -4.53 3.98
CA VAL A 219 -7.98 -5.24 5.16
C VAL A 219 -8.47 -6.62 4.75
N PHE A 220 -8.01 -7.65 5.44
CA PHE A 220 -8.57 -8.99 5.29
C PHE A 220 -10.05 -8.99 5.61
N VAL A 221 -10.85 -9.54 4.70
CA VAL A 221 -12.28 -9.72 4.91
C VAL A 221 -12.69 -11.16 4.64
N VAL A 222 -13.66 -11.63 5.42
CA VAL A 222 -14.34 -12.92 5.23
C VAL A 222 -15.78 -12.62 4.87
N VAL A 223 -16.06 -12.50 3.57
CA VAL A 223 -17.38 -12.15 3.07
C VAL A 223 -17.99 -13.35 2.33
N GLY A 224 -19.28 -13.56 2.47
CA GLY A 224 -20.04 -14.57 1.76
C GLY A 224 -21.54 -14.37 2.00
N GLU A 225 -22.37 -14.77 1.06
CA GLU A 225 -23.83 -14.62 1.15
C GLU A 225 -24.44 -15.55 2.21
N ASN A 226 -23.81 -16.70 2.42
CA ASN A 226 -24.25 -17.70 3.38
C ASN A 226 -23.10 -18.21 4.25
N GLU A 227 -23.42 -18.98 5.28
CA GLU A 227 -22.45 -19.49 6.26
C GLU A 227 -21.42 -20.43 5.63
N ARG A 228 -21.84 -21.27 4.67
CA ARG A 228 -20.93 -22.19 3.97
C ARG A 228 -19.87 -21.46 3.17
N GLU A 229 -20.23 -20.40 2.44
CA GLU A 229 -19.30 -19.56 1.71
C GLU A 229 -18.35 -18.83 2.65
N ARG A 230 -18.88 -18.24 3.73
CA ARG A 230 -18.03 -17.57 4.72
C ARG A 230 -17.04 -18.53 5.36
N ALA A 231 -17.44 -19.77 5.68
CA ALA A 231 -16.54 -20.76 6.22
C ALA A 231 -15.43 -21.15 5.24
N ALA A 232 -15.74 -21.35 3.96
CA ALA A 232 -14.75 -21.63 2.93
C ALA A 232 -13.78 -20.46 2.72
N ASN A 233 -14.30 -19.22 2.69
CA ASN A 233 -13.48 -18.01 2.54
C ASN A 233 -12.64 -17.73 3.79
N ALA A 234 -13.13 -18.08 4.98
CA ALA A 234 -12.35 -18.01 6.23
C ALA A 234 -11.10 -18.89 6.15
N GLU A 235 -11.23 -20.10 5.60
CA GLU A 235 -10.08 -20.99 5.44
C GLU A 235 -9.02 -20.42 4.49
N ALA A 236 -9.42 -19.84 3.37
CA ALA A 236 -8.50 -19.16 2.46
C ALA A 236 -7.78 -17.97 3.15
N VAL A 237 -8.51 -17.21 3.96
CA VAL A 237 -7.94 -16.11 4.74
C VAL A 237 -6.96 -16.62 5.81
N ARG A 238 -7.28 -17.73 6.53
CA ARG A 238 -6.35 -18.36 7.47
C ARG A 238 -5.03 -18.76 6.82
N GLN A 239 -5.09 -19.38 5.65
CA GLN A 239 -3.90 -19.79 4.91
C GLN A 239 -3.03 -18.57 4.54
N GLN A 240 -3.64 -17.48 4.09
CA GLN A 240 -2.93 -16.26 3.75
C GLN A 240 -2.35 -15.56 5.00
N ILE A 241 -3.08 -15.53 6.10
CA ILE A 241 -2.60 -15.04 7.41
C ILE A 241 -1.38 -15.87 7.86
N ALA A 242 -1.47 -17.19 7.81
CA ALA A 242 -0.40 -18.11 8.20
C ALA A 242 0.87 -17.88 7.35
N PHE A 243 0.71 -17.67 6.04
CA PHE A 243 1.81 -17.33 5.14
C PHE A 243 2.53 -16.05 5.59
N TYR A 244 1.81 -14.97 5.90
CA TYR A 244 2.42 -13.73 6.37
C TYR A 244 3.03 -13.89 7.78
N ALA A 245 2.32 -14.54 8.70
CA ALA A 245 2.79 -14.78 10.06
C ALA A 245 4.08 -15.63 10.12
N SER A 246 4.34 -16.45 9.09
CA SER A 246 5.60 -17.22 8.97
C SER A 246 6.82 -16.35 8.66
N THR A 247 6.61 -15.11 8.23
CA THR A 247 7.67 -14.19 7.82
C THR A 247 8.15 -13.36 9.01
N ARG A 248 9.42 -13.47 9.37
CA ARG A 248 10.02 -12.83 10.55
C ARG A 248 9.81 -11.31 10.61
N THR A 249 9.72 -10.65 9.47
CA THR A 249 9.51 -9.19 9.41
C THR A 249 8.18 -8.77 10.04
N TYR A 250 7.18 -9.65 10.10
CA TYR A 250 5.86 -9.37 10.69
C TYR A 250 5.72 -9.81 12.16
N ALA A 251 6.81 -10.27 12.81
CA ALA A 251 6.80 -10.62 14.22
C ALA A 251 6.21 -9.54 15.16
N PRO A 252 6.38 -8.23 14.90
CA PRO A 252 5.75 -7.21 15.75
C PRO A 252 4.22 -7.29 15.85
N VAL A 253 3.54 -7.75 14.77
CA VAL A 253 2.08 -7.95 14.80
C VAL A 253 1.72 -9.05 15.80
N LEU A 254 2.43 -10.18 15.74
CA LEU A 254 2.24 -11.29 16.67
C LEU A 254 2.56 -10.88 18.12
N ALA A 255 3.65 -10.16 18.32
CA ALA A 255 4.09 -9.69 19.64
C ALA A 255 3.08 -8.77 20.33
N THR A 256 2.37 -7.94 19.55
CA THR A 256 1.32 -7.07 20.08
C THR A 256 0.19 -7.86 20.76
N HIS A 257 -0.01 -9.12 20.37
CA HIS A 257 -1.06 -9.99 20.88
C HIS A 257 -0.55 -11.12 21.81
N GLY A 258 0.76 -11.25 22.02
CA GLY A 258 1.32 -12.37 22.77
C GLY A 258 1.32 -13.69 21.99
N TRP A 259 1.29 -13.61 20.65
CA TRP A 259 1.27 -14.77 19.76
C TRP A 259 2.65 -15.13 19.19
N GLU A 260 3.73 -14.65 19.78
CA GLU A 260 5.09 -14.79 19.24
C GLU A 260 5.52 -16.24 19.02
N ALA A 261 5.01 -17.15 19.87
CA ALA A 261 5.35 -18.57 19.82
C ALA A 261 4.96 -19.25 18.49
N ILE A 262 3.91 -18.75 17.79
CA ILE A 262 3.43 -19.36 16.55
C ILE A 262 4.35 -19.07 15.34
N GLY A 263 5.05 -17.93 15.33
CA GLY A 263 5.87 -17.49 14.20
C GLY A 263 6.95 -18.50 13.80
N PRO A 264 7.80 -19.00 14.73
CA PRO A 264 8.80 -20.01 14.43
C PRO A 264 8.21 -21.33 13.91
N GLU A 265 7.07 -21.77 14.41
CA GLU A 265 6.39 -22.99 13.96
C GLU A 265 5.87 -22.82 12.52
N LEU A 266 5.18 -21.72 12.23
CA LEU A 266 4.75 -21.39 10.88
C LEU A 266 5.92 -21.29 9.92
N HIS A 267 7.03 -20.67 10.33
CA HIS A 267 8.24 -20.58 9.52
C HIS A 267 8.81 -21.96 9.18
N LYS A 268 8.89 -22.86 10.17
CA LYS A 268 9.35 -24.24 9.96
C LYS A 268 8.47 -24.98 8.93
N LYS A 269 7.15 -24.88 9.08
CA LYS A 269 6.18 -25.50 8.15
C LYS A 269 6.27 -24.89 6.74
N SER A 270 6.46 -23.59 6.60
CA SER A 270 6.65 -22.93 5.31
C SER A 270 7.86 -23.44 4.53
N LEU A 271 8.97 -23.76 5.23
CA LEU A 271 10.14 -24.37 4.61
C LEU A 271 9.90 -25.81 4.14
N GLN A 272 8.92 -26.50 4.71
CA GLN A 272 8.48 -27.84 4.33
C GLN A 272 7.41 -27.86 3.25
N GLY A 273 6.86 -26.69 2.88
CA GLY A 273 5.74 -26.58 1.94
C GLY A 273 4.40 -27.10 2.51
N ASP A 274 4.26 -27.20 3.83
CA ASP A 274 3.06 -27.70 4.50
C ASP A 274 2.04 -26.59 4.73
N TRP A 275 1.56 -26.02 3.63
CA TRP A 275 0.67 -24.84 3.63
C TRP A 275 -0.67 -25.11 4.30
N GLN A 276 -1.21 -26.32 4.17
CA GLN A 276 -2.49 -26.71 4.77
C GLN A 276 -2.39 -26.73 6.30
N ALA A 277 -1.36 -27.36 6.85
CA ALA A 277 -1.16 -27.41 8.29
C ALA A 277 -0.83 -26.03 8.90
N MET A 278 -0.28 -25.10 8.11
CA MET A 278 -0.07 -23.73 8.56
C MET A 278 -1.39 -23.01 8.82
N GLY A 279 -2.39 -23.13 7.95
CA GLY A 279 -3.72 -22.52 8.14
C GLY A 279 -4.40 -22.99 9.44
N GLN A 280 -4.24 -24.27 9.79
CA GLN A 280 -4.80 -24.87 11.02
C GLN A 280 -4.22 -24.31 12.32
N LEU A 281 -3.04 -23.68 12.27
CA LEU A 281 -2.44 -23.02 13.43
C LEU A 281 -3.04 -21.63 13.70
N ILE A 282 -3.76 -21.05 12.75
CA ILE A 282 -4.43 -19.76 12.94
C ILE A 282 -5.74 -19.99 13.68
N THR A 283 -5.81 -19.57 14.93
CA THR A 283 -7.00 -19.73 15.78
C THR A 283 -8.15 -18.81 15.32
N ASP A 284 -9.36 -19.07 15.81
CA ASP A 284 -10.52 -18.21 15.58
C ASP A 284 -10.27 -16.80 16.11
N GLU A 285 -9.67 -16.66 17.29
CA GLU A 285 -9.26 -15.38 17.86
C GLU A 285 -8.34 -14.60 16.92
N MET A 286 -7.31 -15.25 16.38
CA MET A 286 -6.39 -14.62 15.43
C MET A 286 -7.09 -14.17 14.15
N LEU A 287 -8.00 -15.01 13.63
CA LEU A 287 -8.79 -14.65 12.45
C LEU A 287 -9.69 -13.45 12.73
N ASP A 288 -10.37 -13.43 13.87
CA ASP A 288 -11.30 -12.36 14.24
C ASP A 288 -10.56 -11.02 14.50
N GLU A 289 -9.35 -11.06 15.04
CA GLU A 289 -8.54 -9.84 15.23
C GLU A 289 -7.98 -9.30 13.90
N ILE A 290 -7.59 -10.16 12.98
CA ILE A 290 -6.91 -9.76 11.73
C ILE A 290 -7.92 -9.49 10.62
N ALA A 291 -8.99 -10.27 10.49
CA ALA A 291 -9.97 -10.15 9.43
C ALA A 291 -11.31 -9.62 9.93
N VAL A 292 -12.05 -8.95 9.04
CA VAL A 292 -13.43 -8.52 9.30
C VAL A 292 -14.39 -9.47 8.60
N ALA A 293 -15.27 -10.14 9.36
CA ALA A 293 -16.24 -11.09 8.81
C ALA A 293 -17.65 -10.48 8.68
N GLY A 294 -18.34 -10.77 7.55
CA GLY A 294 -19.68 -10.27 7.32
C GLY A 294 -20.32 -10.69 6.01
N THR A 295 -21.40 -10.03 5.66
CA THR A 295 -22.03 -10.08 4.33
C THR A 295 -21.74 -8.77 3.58
N TYR A 296 -21.95 -8.72 2.28
CA TYR A 296 -21.81 -7.47 1.51
C TYR A 296 -22.69 -6.34 2.03
N GLU A 297 -23.82 -6.65 2.67
CA GLU A 297 -24.75 -5.69 3.25
C GLU A 297 -24.22 -5.00 4.53
N ASN A 298 -23.25 -5.60 5.23
CA ASN A 298 -22.80 -5.08 6.53
C ASN A 298 -21.28 -4.93 6.68
N ILE A 299 -20.49 -5.46 5.75
CA ILE A 299 -19.03 -5.48 5.89
C ILE A 299 -18.44 -4.06 5.93
N GLY A 300 -18.97 -3.13 5.15
CA GLY A 300 -18.49 -1.75 5.11
C GLY A 300 -18.70 -1.03 6.44
N ARG A 301 -19.87 -1.22 7.08
CA ARG A 301 -20.16 -0.70 8.42
C ARG A 301 -19.20 -1.29 9.46
N LYS A 302 -19.00 -2.62 9.44
CA LYS A 302 -18.06 -3.30 10.36
C LYS A 302 -16.61 -2.82 10.19
N LEU A 303 -16.17 -2.57 8.95
CA LEU A 303 -14.87 -1.96 8.67
C LEU A 303 -14.74 -0.58 9.31
N ARG A 304 -15.76 0.27 9.16
CA ARG A 304 -15.78 1.60 9.80
C ARG A 304 -15.72 1.50 11.32
N GLU A 305 -16.55 0.63 11.92
CA GLU A 305 -16.57 0.44 13.37
C GLU A 305 -15.22 0.02 13.92
N ARG A 306 -14.53 -0.93 13.24
CA ARG A 306 -13.22 -1.43 13.69
C ARG A 306 -12.09 -0.41 13.53
N TYR A 307 -12.08 0.32 12.41
CA TYR A 307 -10.93 1.14 12.00
C TYR A 307 -11.17 2.65 12.07
N ALA A 308 -12.31 3.10 12.63
CA ALA A 308 -12.58 4.54 12.82
C ALA A 308 -11.44 5.22 13.59
N GLY A 309 -10.91 6.31 13.04
CA GLY A 309 -9.78 7.05 13.62
C GLY A 309 -8.40 6.37 13.47
N LEU A 310 -8.35 5.12 12.99
CA LEU A 310 -7.10 4.38 12.79
C LEU A 310 -6.62 4.42 11.33
N LEU A 311 -7.54 4.31 10.37
CA LEU A 311 -7.26 4.29 8.95
C LEU A 311 -8.04 5.37 8.22
N ASP A 312 -7.42 5.98 7.23
CA ASP A 312 -8.05 6.97 6.35
C ASP A 312 -8.57 6.32 5.06
N ARG A 313 -7.86 5.31 4.57
CA ARG A 313 -8.13 4.61 3.31
C ARG A 313 -8.01 3.11 3.51
N VAL A 314 -8.96 2.37 2.96
CA VAL A 314 -8.98 0.92 3.01
C VAL A 314 -9.33 0.34 1.65
N SER A 315 -8.75 -0.81 1.31
CA SER A 315 -9.26 -1.70 0.27
C SER A 315 -9.54 -3.08 0.87
N LEU A 316 -10.28 -3.92 0.17
CA LEU A 316 -10.53 -5.27 0.63
C LEU A 316 -9.40 -6.20 0.19
N TYR A 317 -8.94 -7.06 1.10
CA TYR A 317 -8.04 -8.16 0.80
C TYR A 317 -8.80 -9.48 0.85
N GLN A 318 -9.02 -10.07 -0.32
CA GLN A 318 -9.82 -11.29 -0.51
C GLN A 318 -8.97 -12.31 -1.26
N PRO A 319 -8.31 -13.27 -0.56
CA PRO A 319 -7.51 -14.32 -1.20
C PRO A 319 -8.39 -15.46 -1.77
N TYR A 320 -9.58 -15.12 -2.26
CA TYR A 320 -10.59 -16.03 -2.82
C TYR A 320 -11.36 -15.31 -3.94
N GLU A 321 -12.00 -16.07 -4.79
CA GLU A 321 -12.84 -15.50 -5.86
C GLU A 321 -14.07 -14.81 -5.31
N VAL A 322 -14.41 -13.68 -5.90
CA VAL A 322 -15.51 -12.82 -5.47
C VAL A 322 -16.48 -12.60 -6.64
N ALA A 323 -17.71 -13.01 -6.45
CA ALA A 323 -18.81 -12.65 -7.33
C ALA A 323 -19.61 -11.52 -6.68
N ILE A 324 -19.28 -10.27 -6.97
CA ILE A 324 -19.96 -9.10 -6.44
C ILE A 324 -20.52 -8.24 -7.59
N THR A 325 -21.81 -7.87 -7.52
CA THR A 325 -22.46 -7.01 -8.50
C THR A 325 -22.04 -5.54 -8.34
N ASP A 326 -22.24 -4.74 -9.40
CA ASP A 326 -21.98 -3.28 -9.33
C ASP A 326 -22.83 -2.59 -8.25
N ALA A 327 -24.08 -3.04 -8.06
CA ALA A 327 -24.96 -2.51 -7.02
C ALA A 327 -24.40 -2.77 -5.61
N GLN A 328 -23.93 -3.99 -5.35
CA GLN A 328 -23.31 -4.33 -4.07
C GLN A 328 -21.98 -3.58 -3.87
N GLN A 329 -21.19 -3.39 -4.91
CA GLN A 329 -19.97 -2.59 -4.82
C GLN A 329 -20.26 -1.12 -4.51
N ALA A 330 -21.24 -0.52 -5.20
CA ALA A 330 -21.65 0.86 -4.95
C ALA A 330 -22.22 1.06 -3.53
N ASP A 331 -22.98 0.08 -3.03
CA ASP A 331 -23.47 0.11 -1.66
C ASP A 331 -22.32 -0.01 -0.64
N LEU A 332 -21.41 -0.93 -0.86
CA LEU A 332 -20.21 -1.08 -0.03
C LEU A 332 -19.38 0.23 0.03
N VAL A 333 -19.20 0.89 -1.10
CA VAL A 333 -18.53 2.22 -1.16
C VAL A 333 -19.27 3.22 -0.27
N LYS A 334 -20.59 3.30 -0.33
CA LYS A 334 -21.39 4.19 0.52
C LYS A 334 -21.26 3.83 2.00
N GLN A 335 -21.33 2.55 2.34
CA GLN A 335 -21.18 2.08 3.73
C GLN A 335 -19.83 2.52 4.32
N VAL A 336 -18.73 2.38 3.58
CA VAL A 336 -17.39 2.74 4.07
C VAL A 336 -17.17 4.25 4.07
N ASN A 337 -17.58 4.95 3.01
CA ASN A 337 -17.31 6.38 2.87
C ASN A 337 -18.22 7.24 3.77
N GLY A 338 -19.32 6.67 4.29
CA GLY A 338 -20.24 7.38 5.17
C GLY A 338 -21.15 8.32 4.36
N GLY A 339 -21.86 7.73 3.40
CA GLY A 339 -22.87 8.42 2.59
C GLY A 339 -24.05 8.93 3.34
#